data_0b39931c66f6275d878fb8c629b2b3b7
#
_entry.id   0b39931c66f6275d878fb8c629b2b3b7
#
_cell.length_a   1.000
_cell.length_b   1.000
_cell.length_c   1.000
_cell.angle_alpha   90.00
_cell.angle_beta   90.00
_cell.angle_gamma   90.00
#
_symmetry.space_group_name_H-M   'P 1'
#
loop_
_entity.id
_entity.type
_entity.pdbx_description
1 polymer ?
#
loop_
_entity_poly.entity_id
_entity_poly.type
_entity_poly.pdbx_seq_one_letter_code
_entity_poly.pdbx_strand_id
1 'polypeptide(L)'
;TLCSFNADGSKMLYNRKGSEEYYWKRYKGGRYTDIWMYDFKQNQFSPISDYVGKNAYTMWIGNEMYFISDRTNGISNLYVQDLTTKAIKEITNYSDYDVMCPETDGKSIVFIQDGYINVYDIKSSQSKKISVTIPSDRWALRDRVINPKDYIHSFNISNDGKLSVFESRGDVFTISTENGNTKNLSNTPGTREMYPQISPDGKWIAFFSDKTGEYQVYMQNTDGGE
;
A
#
# COMPACT_ATOMS: atom_id res chain seq x y z
N THR A 1 4.50 9.12 18.18
CA THR A 1 3.79 10.41 18.21
C THR A 1 4.50 11.35 17.26
N LEU A 2 3.81 11.82 16.27
CA LEU A 2 4.36 12.76 15.30
C LEU A 2 4.20 14.17 15.85
N CYS A 3 5.31 14.85 16.08
CA CYS A 3 5.33 16.22 16.56
C CYS A 3 6.46 16.99 15.89
N SER A 4 6.32 18.32 15.84
CA SER A 4 7.35 19.26 15.38
C SER A 4 7.38 20.48 16.27
N PHE A 5 8.57 21.05 16.44
CA PHE A 5 8.79 22.24 17.26
C PHE A 5 9.04 23.46 16.40
N ASN A 6 8.67 24.62 16.92
CA ASN A 6 9.12 25.88 16.35
C ASN A 6 10.62 26.09 16.61
N ALA A 7 11.23 27.09 15.96
CA ALA A 7 12.67 27.29 15.95
C ALA A 7 13.29 27.53 17.35
N ASP A 8 12.57 28.16 18.29
CA ASP A 8 13.03 28.42 19.65
C ASP A 8 12.61 27.34 20.68
N GLY A 9 11.91 26.28 20.24
CA GLY A 9 11.44 25.21 21.10
C GLY A 9 10.32 25.60 22.08
N SER A 10 9.78 26.80 21.96
CA SER A 10 8.73 27.30 22.87
C SER A 10 7.34 26.77 22.58
N LYS A 11 7.13 26.20 21.38
CA LYS A 11 5.86 25.64 20.94
C LYS A 11 6.05 24.31 20.20
N MET A 12 5.06 23.46 20.32
CA MET A 12 5.05 22.15 19.67
C MET A 12 3.71 21.94 18.95
N LEU A 13 3.77 21.51 17.69
CA LEU A 13 2.63 20.93 16.98
C LEU A 13 2.66 19.42 17.14
N TYR A 14 1.51 18.79 17.34
CA TYR A 14 1.41 17.36 17.51
C TYR A 14 0.05 16.81 17.08
N ASN A 15 0.03 15.53 16.72
CA ASN A 15 -1.19 14.79 16.51
C ASN A 15 -1.66 14.18 17.83
N ARG A 16 -2.88 14.48 18.24
CA ARG A 16 -3.46 13.97 19.49
C ARG A 16 -3.74 12.47 19.43
N LYS A 17 -4.02 11.96 18.25
CA LYS A 17 -4.30 10.55 17.97
C LYS A 17 -3.44 10.13 16.78
N GLY A 18 -2.74 9.03 16.85
CA GLY A 18 -1.64 8.81 15.94
C GLY A 18 -1.52 7.46 15.24
N SER A 19 -1.91 6.36 15.84
CA SER A 19 -1.61 5.04 15.25
C SER A 19 -2.68 4.53 14.29
N GLU A 20 -3.91 4.97 14.42
CA GLU A 20 -5.04 4.51 13.63
C GLU A 20 -5.04 5.08 12.20
N GLU A 21 -4.31 6.15 11.95
CA GLU A 21 -4.24 6.80 10.64
C GLU A 21 -3.69 5.91 9.51
N TYR A 22 -2.85 4.93 9.84
CA TYR A 22 -2.29 4.02 8.85
C TYR A 22 -3.32 3.07 8.24
N TYR A 23 -4.36 2.73 9.02
CA TYR A 23 -5.33 1.70 8.66
C TYR A 23 -6.65 2.27 8.17
N TRP A 24 -6.97 3.53 8.56
CA TRP A 24 -8.25 4.14 8.27
C TRP A 24 -8.16 5.18 7.18
N LYS A 25 -8.88 4.93 6.09
CA LYS A 25 -9.05 5.90 5.01
C LYS A 25 -10.39 6.61 5.16
N ARG A 26 -10.41 7.94 4.93
CA ARG A 26 -11.63 8.77 4.90
C ARG A 26 -12.45 8.70 6.19
N TYR A 27 -11.81 8.40 7.29
CA TYR A 27 -12.49 8.25 8.58
C TYR A 27 -12.84 9.61 9.17
N LYS A 28 -14.15 9.80 9.48
CA LYS A 28 -14.70 11.04 10.06
C LYS A 28 -15.38 10.82 11.40
N GLY A 29 -15.17 9.68 12.03
CA GLY A 29 -15.72 9.36 13.35
C GLY A 29 -14.98 10.04 14.50
N GLY A 30 -15.39 9.81 15.75
CA GLY A 30 -14.86 10.48 16.95
C GLY A 30 -13.36 10.27 17.25
N ARG A 31 -12.68 9.41 16.50
CA ARG A 31 -11.24 9.17 16.61
C ARG A 31 -10.46 9.70 15.40
N TYR A 32 -11.01 10.66 14.62
CA TYR A 32 -10.28 11.30 13.54
C TYR A 32 -8.99 11.97 14.03
N THR A 33 -8.00 12.08 13.15
CA THR A 33 -6.70 12.64 13.47
C THR A 33 -6.74 14.16 13.38
N ASP A 34 -6.40 14.85 14.45
CA ASP A 34 -6.38 16.30 14.54
C ASP A 34 -5.01 16.83 14.97
N ILE A 35 -4.72 18.07 14.59
CA ILE A 35 -3.47 18.76 14.92
C ILE A 35 -3.73 19.76 16.03
N TRP A 36 -2.91 19.68 17.05
CA TRP A 36 -2.92 20.58 18.20
C TRP A 36 -1.57 21.26 18.37
N MET A 37 -1.59 22.44 18.98
CA MET A 37 -0.41 23.16 19.40
C MET A 37 -0.35 23.20 20.93
N TYR A 38 0.84 22.98 21.47
CA TYR A 38 1.14 23.24 22.86
C TYR A 38 2.13 24.41 22.98
N ASP A 39 1.81 25.43 23.78
CA ASP A 39 2.67 26.55 24.12
C ASP A 39 3.29 26.30 25.50
N PHE A 40 4.59 26.06 25.54
CA PHE A 40 5.34 25.76 26.77
C PHE A 40 5.43 26.96 27.73
N LYS A 41 5.43 28.18 27.21
CA LYS A 41 5.50 29.42 28.04
C LYS A 41 4.17 29.71 28.69
N GLN A 42 3.07 29.48 27.99
CA GLN A 42 1.73 29.74 28.47
C GLN A 42 1.07 28.51 29.15
N ASN A 43 1.70 27.35 29.03
CA ASN A 43 1.16 26.06 29.46
C ASN A 43 -0.26 25.82 28.92
N GLN A 44 -0.46 26.07 27.61
CA GLN A 44 -1.76 26.08 26.99
C GLN A 44 -1.81 25.18 25.74
N PHE A 45 -2.90 24.43 25.61
CA PHE A 45 -3.24 23.66 24.42
C PHE A 45 -4.24 24.41 23.57
N SER A 46 -4.05 24.38 22.24
CA SER A 46 -4.99 24.95 21.28
C SER A 46 -5.13 24.05 20.04
N PRO A 47 -6.36 23.83 19.53
CA PRO A 47 -6.57 23.14 18.28
C PRO A 47 -6.09 24.00 17.11
N ILE A 48 -5.43 23.38 16.13
CA ILE A 48 -4.95 24.05 14.91
C ILE A 48 -5.80 23.63 13.72
N SER A 49 -6.10 22.34 13.58
CA SER A 49 -6.95 21.85 12.50
C SER A 49 -8.44 21.99 12.85
N ASP A 50 -9.22 22.40 11.87
CA ASP A 50 -10.69 22.55 11.94
C ASP A 50 -11.44 21.52 11.09
N TYR A 51 -10.72 20.72 10.31
CA TYR A 51 -11.29 19.72 9.41
C TYR A 51 -11.47 18.38 10.13
N VAL A 52 -12.69 17.83 10.06
CA VAL A 52 -13.02 16.47 10.53
C VAL A 52 -12.62 15.45 9.47
N GLY A 53 -11.51 14.78 9.68
CA GLY A 53 -10.88 13.84 8.77
C GLY A 53 -9.42 13.66 9.13
N LYS A 54 -8.62 13.20 8.17
CA LYS A 54 -7.19 13.00 8.40
C LYS A 54 -6.44 14.32 8.33
N ASN A 55 -5.74 14.68 9.42
CA ASN A 55 -4.76 15.77 9.49
C ASN A 55 -3.56 15.25 10.29
N ALA A 56 -2.44 14.95 9.62
CA ALA A 56 -1.33 14.23 10.23
C ALA A 56 0.04 14.71 9.72
N TYR A 57 1.10 14.23 10.37
CA TYR A 57 2.50 14.47 10.01
C TYR A 57 2.85 15.96 9.97
N THR A 58 2.73 16.62 11.12
CA THR A 58 3.03 18.05 11.23
C THR A 58 4.53 18.32 11.09
N MET A 59 4.86 19.28 10.23
CA MET A 59 6.23 19.78 10.01
C MET A 59 6.22 21.30 10.16
N TRP A 60 6.84 21.83 11.21
CA TRP A 60 6.92 23.27 11.48
C TRP A 60 8.12 23.88 10.76
N ILE A 61 7.91 24.79 9.82
CA ILE A 61 8.96 25.44 9.04
C ILE A 61 8.70 26.96 9.02
N GLY A 62 9.53 27.72 9.71
CA GLY A 62 9.34 29.17 9.83
C GLY A 62 8.00 29.52 10.49
N ASN A 63 7.13 30.24 9.79
CA ASN A 63 5.77 30.57 10.23
C ASN A 63 4.69 29.63 9.62
N GLU A 64 5.09 28.56 8.97
CA GLU A 64 4.21 27.66 8.27
C GLU A 64 4.20 26.27 8.91
N MET A 65 3.05 25.61 8.86
CA MET A 65 2.87 24.21 9.18
C MET A 65 2.58 23.44 7.89
N TYR A 66 3.44 22.50 7.56
CA TYR A 66 3.16 21.51 6.51
C TYR A 66 2.58 20.25 7.14
N PHE A 67 1.61 19.62 6.48
CA PHE A 67 0.93 18.44 6.99
C PHE A 67 0.23 17.69 5.85
N ILE A 68 -0.19 16.44 6.08
CA ILE A 68 -1.06 15.72 5.15
C ILE A 68 -2.51 15.78 5.60
N SER A 69 -3.42 15.85 4.63
CA SER A 69 -4.87 15.84 4.88
C SER A 69 -5.62 15.22 3.70
N ASP A 70 -6.76 14.59 3.98
CA ASP A 70 -7.69 14.02 2.99
C ASP A 70 -8.88 14.94 2.66
N ARG A 71 -8.74 16.26 2.95
CA ARG A 71 -9.83 17.26 2.95
C ARG A 71 -10.45 17.55 1.58
N THR A 72 -9.69 17.46 0.48
CA THR A 72 -10.18 17.87 -0.86
C THR A 72 -10.96 16.74 -1.53
N ASN A 73 -10.40 15.54 -1.67
CA ASN A 73 -10.98 14.47 -2.45
C ASN A 73 -11.00 13.10 -1.73
N GLY A 74 -10.64 13.09 -0.43
CA GLY A 74 -10.55 11.88 0.37
C GLY A 74 -9.24 11.09 0.15
N ILE A 75 -8.30 11.65 -0.62
CA ILE A 75 -6.93 11.16 -0.77
C ILE A 75 -6.02 12.09 0.03
N SER A 76 -5.12 11.51 0.82
CA SER A 76 -4.17 12.30 1.61
C SER A 76 -3.19 13.02 0.69
N ASN A 77 -3.22 14.34 0.71
CA ASN A 77 -2.32 15.23 -0.01
C ASN A 77 -1.53 16.10 0.96
N LEU A 78 -0.43 16.70 0.48
CA LEU A 78 0.38 17.64 1.24
C LEU A 78 -0.26 19.04 1.19
N TYR A 79 -0.36 19.66 2.36
CA TYR A 79 -0.89 21.00 2.56
C TYR A 79 0.10 21.85 3.35
N VAL A 80 -0.04 23.17 3.19
CA VAL A 80 0.62 24.16 4.06
C VAL A 80 -0.42 25.09 4.67
N GLN A 81 -0.23 25.42 5.95
CA GLN A 81 -1.02 26.43 6.66
C GLN A 81 -0.09 27.50 7.22
N ASP A 82 -0.38 28.76 6.90
CA ASP A 82 0.23 29.91 7.60
C ASP A 82 -0.34 30.00 9.02
N LEU A 83 0.53 29.93 10.01
CA LEU A 83 0.13 29.89 11.42
C LEU A 83 -0.37 31.24 11.96
N THR A 84 -0.11 32.35 11.25
CA THR A 84 -0.61 33.68 11.60
C THR A 84 -1.98 33.96 10.99
N THR A 85 -2.08 33.81 9.67
CA THR A 85 -3.31 34.08 8.91
C THR A 85 -4.31 32.95 8.92
N LYS A 86 -3.85 31.74 9.26
CA LYS A 86 -4.58 30.46 9.19
C LYS A 86 -4.99 30.04 7.77
N ALA A 87 -4.49 30.74 6.75
CA ALA A 87 -4.74 30.38 5.37
C ALA A 87 -4.11 29.00 5.04
N ILE A 88 -4.88 28.13 4.39
CA ILE A 88 -4.46 26.79 3.99
C ILE A 88 -4.36 26.74 2.47
N LYS A 89 -3.26 26.16 1.98
CA LYS A 89 -3.03 25.91 0.56
C LYS A 89 -2.68 24.45 0.32
N GLU A 90 -3.26 23.86 -0.71
CA GLU A 90 -2.90 22.55 -1.20
C GLU A 90 -1.58 22.62 -1.98
N ILE A 91 -0.65 21.72 -1.67
CA ILE A 91 0.68 21.61 -2.31
C ILE A 91 0.67 20.53 -3.39
N THR A 92 0.08 19.37 -3.10
CA THR A 92 -0.05 18.27 -4.04
C THR A 92 -1.53 17.97 -4.26
N ASN A 93 -1.87 17.48 -5.46
CA ASN A 93 -3.24 17.16 -5.84
C ASN A 93 -3.29 15.79 -6.53
N TYR A 94 -2.94 14.74 -5.78
CA TYR A 94 -3.06 13.36 -6.23
C TYR A 94 -4.50 12.86 -6.07
N SER A 95 -4.98 12.05 -7.01
CA SER A 95 -6.33 11.51 -7.04
C SER A 95 -6.41 9.99 -6.78
N ASP A 96 -5.29 9.29 -6.85
CA ASP A 96 -5.26 7.83 -6.83
C ASP A 96 -4.70 7.26 -5.51
N TYR A 97 -3.50 7.67 -5.12
CA TYR A 97 -2.79 7.16 -3.95
C TYR A 97 -2.46 8.26 -2.97
N ASP A 98 -2.52 7.92 -1.69
CA ASP A 98 -2.20 8.82 -0.58
C ASP A 98 -0.72 9.24 -0.58
N VAL A 99 -0.46 10.49 -0.22
CA VAL A 99 0.85 10.92 0.28
C VAL A 99 1.07 10.29 1.64
N MET A 100 2.22 9.65 1.83
CA MET A 100 2.58 8.90 3.04
C MET A 100 3.94 9.32 3.57
N CYS A 101 4.13 9.21 4.89
CA CYS A 101 5.42 9.36 5.57
C CYS A 101 6.20 10.62 5.16
N PRO A 102 5.60 11.82 5.16
CA PRO A 102 6.35 13.04 4.85
C PRO A 102 7.34 13.37 5.98
N GLU A 103 8.55 13.75 5.58
CA GLU A 103 9.62 14.22 6.47
C GLU A 103 10.32 15.42 5.85
N THR A 104 10.93 16.27 6.69
CA THR A 104 11.55 17.51 6.22
C THR A 104 12.91 17.78 6.88
N ASP A 105 13.79 18.43 6.10
CA ASP A 105 15.03 19.05 6.56
C ASP A 105 14.89 20.59 6.78
N GLY A 106 13.68 21.11 6.67
CA GLY A 106 13.36 22.55 6.72
C GLY A 106 13.49 23.29 5.39
N LYS A 107 13.96 22.64 4.33
CA LYS A 107 14.09 23.21 2.97
C LYS A 107 13.31 22.41 1.95
N SER A 108 13.22 21.11 2.17
CA SER A 108 12.52 20.17 1.31
C SER A 108 11.64 19.25 2.14
N ILE A 109 10.62 18.70 1.52
CA ILE A 109 9.77 17.67 2.12
C ILE A 109 9.88 16.42 1.24
N VAL A 110 10.35 15.33 1.82
CA VAL A 110 10.36 14.02 1.19
C VAL A 110 9.11 13.24 1.58
N PHE A 111 8.51 12.52 0.64
CA PHE A 111 7.32 11.72 0.91
C PHE A 111 7.21 10.54 -0.05
N ILE A 112 6.39 9.56 0.31
CA ILE A 112 6.05 8.43 -0.55
C ILE A 112 4.68 8.69 -1.19
N GLN A 113 4.56 8.43 -2.49
CA GLN A 113 3.30 8.44 -3.21
C GLN A 113 3.38 7.39 -4.32
N ASP A 114 2.36 6.53 -4.43
CA ASP A 114 2.31 5.44 -5.42
C ASP A 114 3.58 4.55 -5.41
N GLY A 115 4.10 4.24 -4.21
CA GLY A 115 5.31 3.43 -4.06
C GLY A 115 6.62 4.13 -4.46
N TYR A 116 6.58 5.41 -4.84
CA TYR A 116 7.76 6.18 -5.24
C TYR A 116 8.12 7.25 -4.22
N ILE A 117 9.43 7.51 -4.10
CA ILE A 117 9.94 8.61 -3.30
C ILE A 117 9.82 9.91 -4.11
N ASN A 118 9.22 10.92 -3.51
CA ASN A 118 9.08 12.26 -4.07
C ASN A 118 9.72 13.28 -3.13
N VAL A 119 10.21 14.37 -3.70
CA VAL A 119 10.75 15.51 -2.96
C VAL A 119 10.06 16.78 -3.43
N TYR A 120 9.50 17.53 -2.50
CA TYR A 120 8.99 18.87 -2.72
C TYR A 120 10.00 19.87 -2.21
N ASP A 121 10.49 20.75 -3.08
CA ASP A 121 11.35 21.88 -2.72
C ASP A 121 10.50 23.09 -2.36
N ILE A 122 10.62 23.55 -1.11
CA ILE A 122 9.77 24.61 -0.55
C ILE A 122 10.02 25.93 -1.27
N LYS A 123 11.27 26.25 -1.60
CA LYS A 123 11.64 27.52 -2.22
C LYS A 123 11.11 27.65 -3.64
N SER A 124 11.24 26.61 -4.44
CA SER A 124 10.78 26.61 -5.83
C SER A 124 9.32 26.20 -5.98
N SER A 125 8.71 25.65 -4.93
CA SER A 125 7.35 25.07 -4.96
C SER A 125 7.19 23.98 -6.02
N GLN A 126 8.23 23.17 -6.25
CA GLN A 126 8.24 22.10 -7.24
C GLN A 126 8.39 20.73 -6.60
N SER A 127 7.61 19.76 -7.07
CA SER A 127 7.75 18.36 -6.71
C SER A 127 8.55 17.60 -7.75
N LYS A 128 9.41 16.68 -7.29
CA LYS A 128 10.24 15.82 -8.14
C LYS A 128 10.20 14.38 -7.64
N LYS A 129 9.89 13.45 -8.55
CA LYS A 129 10.03 12.02 -8.31
C LYS A 129 11.51 11.63 -8.33
N ILE A 130 11.96 10.88 -7.32
CA ILE A 130 13.33 10.37 -7.25
C ILE A 130 13.42 9.03 -7.95
N SER A 131 14.32 8.94 -8.95
CA SER A 131 14.66 7.67 -9.56
C SER A 131 15.73 6.97 -8.73
N VAL A 132 15.37 5.80 -8.19
CA VAL A 132 16.31 4.95 -7.45
C VAL A 132 16.67 3.77 -8.31
N THR A 133 17.97 3.61 -8.58
CA THR A 133 18.51 2.45 -9.30
C THR A 133 19.31 1.61 -8.32
N ILE A 134 18.89 0.36 -8.15
CA ILE A 134 19.62 -0.61 -7.33
C ILE A 134 20.34 -1.58 -8.27
N PRO A 135 21.67 -1.44 -8.45
CA PRO A 135 22.42 -2.41 -9.24
C PRO A 135 22.39 -3.77 -8.54
N SER A 136 21.87 -4.75 -9.24
CA SER A 136 21.75 -6.12 -8.74
C SER A 136 21.86 -7.09 -9.90
N ASP A 137 22.56 -8.19 -9.73
CA ASP A 137 22.60 -9.30 -10.67
C ASP A 137 21.32 -10.15 -10.64
N ARG A 138 20.36 -9.80 -9.77
CA ARG A 138 19.01 -10.39 -9.66
C ARG A 138 19.03 -11.92 -9.64
N TRP A 139 20.00 -12.50 -8.94
CA TRP A 139 20.17 -13.95 -8.87
C TRP A 139 18.90 -14.70 -8.48
N ALA A 140 18.05 -14.11 -7.64
CA ALA A 140 16.77 -14.69 -7.21
C ALA A 140 15.72 -14.76 -8.32
N LEU A 141 15.87 -13.98 -9.39
CA LEU A 141 14.97 -13.96 -10.55
C LEU A 141 15.48 -14.80 -11.72
N ARG A 142 16.65 -15.41 -11.58
CA ARG A 142 17.21 -16.30 -12.63
C ARG A 142 16.45 -17.62 -12.63
N ASP A 143 16.28 -18.18 -13.81
CA ASP A 143 15.68 -19.49 -13.99
C ASP A 143 16.47 -20.55 -13.20
N ARG A 144 15.77 -21.37 -12.47
CA ARG A 144 16.35 -22.47 -11.70
C ARG A 144 15.38 -23.65 -11.65
N VAL A 145 15.94 -24.83 -11.76
CA VAL A 145 15.17 -26.05 -11.52
C VAL A 145 14.99 -26.24 -10.01
N ILE A 146 13.77 -26.43 -9.58
CA ILE A 146 13.41 -26.69 -8.19
C ILE A 146 12.58 -27.95 -8.08
N ASN A 147 12.59 -28.58 -6.90
CA ASN A 147 11.66 -29.64 -6.58
C ASN A 147 10.33 -29.03 -6.12
N PRO A 148 9.22 -29.17 -6.87
CA PRO A 148 7.93 -28.55 -6.50
C PRO A 148 7.29 -29.17 -5.25
N LYS A 149 7.71 -30.38 -4.84
CA LYS A 149 7.13 -31.10 -3.71
C LYS A 149 7.09 -30.30 -2.40
N ASP A 150 8.12 -29.53 -2.14
CA ASP A 150 8.24 -28.73 -0.90
C ASP A 150 7.37 -27.47 -0.90
N TYR A 151 6.70 -27.18 -2.02
CA TYR A 151 5.90 -25.98 -2.24
C TYR A 151 4.42 -26.27 -2.51
N ILE A 152 3.96 -27.50 -2.27
CA ILE A 152 2.54 -27.85 -2.40
C ILE A 152 1.78 -27.29 -1.19
N HIS A 153 0.81 -26.41 -1.43
CA HIS A 153 0.00 -25.78 -0.38
C HIS A 153 -1.44 -26.29 -0.35
N SER A 154 -2.01 -26.59 -1.51
CA SER A 154 -3.39 -27.06 -1.62
C SER A 154 -3.51 -28.12 -2.70
N PHE A 155 -4.46 -29.03 -2.52
CA PHE A 155 -4.75 -30.08 -3.48
C PHE A 155 -6.21 -30.50 -3.41
N ASN A 156 -6.69 -31.12 -4.48
CA ASN A 156 -8.01 -31.74 -4.56
C ASN A 156 -7.94 -33.01 -5.46
N ILE A 157 -8.96 -33.86 -5.38
CA ILE A 157 -9.07 -35.09 -6.17
C ILE A 157 -10.47 -35.16 -6.79
N SER A 158 -10.56 -35.67 -8.02
CA SER A 158 -11.84 -35.91 -8.69
C SER A 158 -12.67 -36.99 -7.96
N ASN A 159 -13.98 -36.92 -8.11
CA ASN A 159 -14.92 -37.88 -7.48
C ASN A 159 -14.66 -39.33 -7.85
N ASP A 160 -14.15 -39.58 -9.06
CA ASP A 160 -13.80 -40.92 -9.54
C ASP A 160 -12.39 -41.36 -9.14
N GLY A 161 -11.65 -40.47 -8.45
CA GLY A 161 -10.29 -40.73 -7.99
C GLY A 161 -9.22 -40.78 -9.07
N LYS A 162 -9.52 -40.46 -10.34
CA LYS A 162 -8.59 -40.62 -11.48
C LYS A 162 -7.71 -39.41 -11.76
N LEU A 163 -8.13 -38.21 -11.30
CA LEU A 163 -7.41 -36.96 -11.48
C LEU A 163 -7.18 -36.29 -10.14
N SER A 164 -5.95 -35.89 -9.86
CA SER A 164 -5.61 -35.01 -8.76
C SER A 164 -5.13 -33.67 -9.28
N VAL A 165 -5.47 -32.58 -8.58
CA VAL A 165 -5.00 -31.23 -8.86
C VAL A 165 -4.29 -30.70 -7.63
N PHE A 166 -3.22 -29.96 -7.82
CA PHE A 166 -2.50 -29.32 -6.73
C PHE A 166 -1.86 -28.01 -7.16
N GLU A 167 -1.69 -27.14 -6.20
CA GLU A 167 -0.97 -25.88 -6.33
C GLU A 167 0.46 -26.06 -5.87
N SER A 168 1.39 -25.58 -6.67
CA SER A 168 2.79 -25.46 -6.27
C SER A 168 3.42 -24.22 -6.87
N ARG A 169 4.00 -23.37 -6.03
CA ARG A 169 4.70 -22.10 -6.40
C ARG A 169 3.88 -21.14 -7.25
N GLY A 170 2.58 -21.13 -7.10
CA GLY A 170 1.71 -20.25 -7.83
C GLY A 170 1.20 -20.81 -9.16
N ASP A 171 1.57 -22.03 -9.52
CA ASP A 171 1.00 -22.73 -10.67
C ASP A 171 0.05 -23.84 -10.21
N VAL A 172 -0.95 -24.14 -11.03
CA VAL A 172 -1.87 -25.28 -10.87
C VAL A 172 -1.43 -26.43 -11.74
N PHE A 173 -1.24 -27.58 -11.12
CA PHE A 173 -0.84 -28.81 -11.79
C PHE A 173 -1.93 -29.88 -11.69
N THR A 174 -2.06 -30.67 -12.73
CA THR A 174 -2.88 -31.88 -12.73
C THR A 174 -1.99 -33.12 -12.81
N ILE A 175 -2.43 -34.19 -12.18
CA ILE A 175 -1.77 -35.53 -12.25
C ILE A 175 -2.82 -36.61 -12.40
N SER A 176 -2.63 -37.47 -13.38
CA SER A 176 -3.40 -38.70 -13.46
C SER A 176 -2.97 -39.67 -12.39
N THR A 177 -3.90 -40.18 -11.58
CA THR A 177 -3.61 -41.14 -10.52
C THR A 177 -3.31 -42.54 -11.06
N GLU A 178 -3.73 -42.83 -12.31
CA GLU A 178 -3.52 -44.14 -12.95
C GLU A 178 -2.11 -44.26 -13.51
N ASN A 179 -1.58 -43.25 -14.16
CA ASN A 179 -0.28 -43.34 -14.87
C ASN A 179 0.77 -42.31 -14.40
N GLY A 180 0.41 -41.41 -13.44
CA GLY A 180 1.33 -40.44 -12.87
C GLY A 180 1.73 -39.29 -13.79
N ASN A 181 1.11 -39.12 -14.96
CA ASN A 181 1.41 -38.01 -15.87
C ASN A 181 1.01 -36.69 -15.25
N THR A 182 1.99 -35.80 -15.09
CA THR A 182 1.80 -34.47 -14.52
C THR A 182 1.80 -33.43 -15.62
N LYS A 183 0.86 -32.48 -15.54
CA LYS A 183 0.74 -31.35 -16.45
C LYS A 183 0.66 -30.05 -15.65
N ASN A 184 1.44 -29.04 -16.03
CA ASN A 184 1.20 -27.68 -15.58
C ASN A 184 -0.02 -27.15 -16.35
N LEU A 185 -1.13 -26.94 -15.64
CA LEU A 185 -2.39 -26.55 -16.23
C LEU A 185 -2.44 -25.04 -16.50
N SER A 186 -2.06 -24.22 -15.53
CA SER A 186 -2.14 -22.78 -15.65
C SER A 186 -1.02 -22.20 -16.54
N ASN A 187 0.21 -22.65 -16.34
CA ASN A 187 1.39 -22.24 -17.11
C ASN A 187 1.46 -20.73 -17.38
N THR A 188 1.24 -19.92 -16.34
CA THR A 188 1.15 -18.47 -16.41
C THR A 188 2.29 -17.80 -15.63
N PRO A 189 3.50 -17.66 -16.20
CA PRO A 189 4.62 -17.05 -15.53
C PRO A 189 4.31 -15.65 -15.00
N GLY A 190 4.64 -15.41 -13.72
CA GLY A 190 4.43 -14.11 -13.08
C GLY A 190 3.05 -13.90 -12.45
N THR A 191 2.15 -14.87 -12.55
CA THR A 191 0.87 -14.89 -11.83
C THR A 191 0.92 -15.91 -10.68
N ARG A 192 0.02 -15.75 -9.74
CA ARG A 192 -0.12 -16.69 -8.62
C ARG A 192 -1.52 -17.29 -8.63
N GLU A 193 -1.58 -18.59 -8.85
CA GLU A 193 -2.78 -19.39 -8.75
C GLU A 193 -2.84 -20.15 -7.42
N MET A 194 -4.03 -20.24 -6.83
CA MET A 194 -4.23 -20.85 -5.50
C MET A 194 -5.54 -21.61 -5.40
N TYR A 195 -5.56 -22.57 -4.48
CA TYR A 195 -6.75 -23.30 -4.03
C TYR A 195 -7.53 -23.96 -5.17
N PRO A 196 -6.91 -24.79 -6.01
CA PRO A 196 -7.61 -25.44 -7.11
C PRO A 196 -8.65 -26.43 -6.61
N GLN A 197 -9.81 -26.46 -7.27
CA GLN A 197 -10.92 -27.36 -6.99
C GLN A 197 -11.43 -27.96 -8.29
N ILE A 198 -11.60 -29.27 -8.33
CA ILE A 198 -12.18 -29.99 -9.47
C ILE A 198 -13.71 -29.96 -9.33
N SER A 199 -14.41 -29.68 -10.43
CA SER A 199 -15.88 -29.74 -10.48
C SER A 199 -16.40 -31.15 -10.22
N PRO A 200 -17.61 -31.34 -9.71
CA PRO A 200 -18.18 -32.65 -9.41
C PRO A 200 -18.24 -33.62 -10.62
N ASP A 201 -18.35 -33.06 -11.83
CA ASP A 201 -18.36 -33.81 -13.09
C ASP A 201 -16.96 -34.09 -13.66
N GLY A 202 -15.90 -33.60 -12.98
CA GLY A 202 -14.51 -33.78 -13.36
C GLY A 202 -14.04 -33.00 -14.59
N LYS A 203 -14.88 -32.09 -15.14
CA LYS A 203 -14.57 -31.41 -16.40
C LYS A 203 -13.84 -30.08 -16.23
N TRP A 204 -14.00 -29.43 -15.08
CA TRP A 204 -13.49 -28.10 -14.82
C TRP A 204 -12.62 -28.06 -13.55
N ILE A 205 -11.68 -27.16 -13.54
CA ILE A 205 -10.91 -26.80 -12.36
C ILE A 205 -11.11 -25.29 -12.14
N ALA A 206 -11.59 -24.94 -10.95
CA ALA A 206 -11.71 -23.57 -10.49
C ALA A 206 -10.53 -23.27 -9.56
N PHE A 207 -9.96 -22.07 -9.66
CA PHE A 207 -8.85 -21.60 -8.83
C PHE A 207 -8.85 -20.07 -8.73
N PHE A 208 -8.18 -19.53 -7.73
CA PHE A 208 -7.91 -18.10 -7.67
C PHE A 208 -6.66 -17.74 -8.44
N SER A 209 -6.67 -16.62 -9.18
CA SER A 209 -5.49 -16.08 -9.86
C SER A 209 -5.46 -14.56 -9.76
N ASP A 210 -4.26 -13.98 -9.62
CA ASP A 210 -4.00 -12.55 -9.63
C ASP A 210 -3.62 -12.00 -11.02
N LYS A 211 -3.92 -12.73 -12.07
CA LYS A 211 -3.60 -12.42 -13.47
C LYS A 211 -4.00 -10.99 -13.90
N THR A 212 -5.05 -10.43 -13.30
CA THR A 212 -5.53 -9.07 -13.59
C THR A 212 -5.04 -8.02 -12.58
N GLY A 213 -4.12 -8.39 -11.67
CA GLY A 213 -3.63 -7.55 -10.58
C GLY A 213 -4.40 -7.71 -9.26
N GLU A 214 -5.57 -8.36 -9.31
CA GLU A 214 -6.41 -8.66 -8.14
C GLU A 214 -6.83 -10.13 -8.21
N TYR A 215 -6.96 -10.78 -7.04
CA TYR A 215 -7.43 -12.17 -6.99
C TYR A 215 -8.86 -12.31 -7.46
N GLN A 216 -9.04 -13.11 -8.50
CA GLN A 216 -10.34 -13.47 -9.05
C GLN A 216 -10.45 -14.99 -9.21
N VAL A 217 -11.66 -15.50 -9.33
CA VAL A 217 -11.91 -16.93 -9.60
C VAL A 217 -11.83 -17.17 -11.10
N TYR A 218 -10.96 -18.09 -11.48
CA TYR A 218 -10.83 -18.58 -12.85
C TYR A 218 -11.32 -20.01 -12.94
N MET A 219 -11.78 -20.39 -14.11
CA MET A 219 -12.12 -21.77 -14.43
C MET A 219 -11.42 -22.18 -15.72
N GLN A 220 -10.89 -23.38 -15.74
CA GLN A 220 -10.23 -23.97 -16.89
C GLN A 220 -10.67 -25.41 -17.05
N ASN A 221 -10.72 -25.90 -18.30
CA ASN A 221 -11.00 -27.29 -18.58
C ASN A 221 -9.88 -28.17 -18.04
N THR A 222 -10.23 -29.35 -17.48
CA THR A 222 -9.24 -30.31 -16.97
C THR A 222 -8.26 -30.82 -18.02
N ASP A 223 -8.65 -30.79 -19.30
CA ASP A 223 -7.76 -31.15 -20.43
C ASP A 223 -6.82 -29.99 -20.80
N GLY A 224 -6.99 -28.81 -20.22
CA GLY A 224 -6.18 -27.64 -20.47
C GLY A 224 -6.48 -26.93 -21.80
N GLY A 225 -7.64 -27.14 -22.37
CA GLY A 225 -8.21 -26.28 -23.43
C GLY A 225 -8.75 -24.97 -22.85
N GLU A 226 -8.71 -23.88 -23.65
CA GLU A 226 -9.35 -22.61 -23.31
C GLU A 226 -10.87 -22.74 -23.25
#